data_d29975dd6e3d0835269b534d365ec5cc
#
_entry.id   d29975dd6e3d0835269b534d365ec5cc
#
_cell.length_a   1.000
_cell.length_b   1.000
_cell.length_c   1.000
_cell.angle_alpha   90.00
_cell.angle_beta   90.00
_cell.angle_gamma   90.00
#
_symmetry.space_group_name_H-M   'P 1'
#
loop_
_entity.id
_entity.type
_entity.pdbx_description
1 polymer ?
#
loop_
_entity_poly.entity_id
_entity_poly.type
_entity_poly.pdbx_seq_one_letter_code
_entity_poly.pdbx_strand_id
1 'polypeptide(L)'
;MAFYTDSLPDFPWDTLVPARDRAAQYPHGVCDLTIGTPVDDTPGIVRDALAEASNAHGYPVVVGTGELRAAIADWMARQRGITSPVAILPTIGSKEMVGLLPSLMGFGSSSRIGFPNVAYPTYDVGARLAGAQPVLIDTDADPATWPTDLDLLWLNSPGNPNGHVLGRGQLRAIVAWAREHGVVVASDECYAELCWQGSEAPSIIADDVCDGDASGLLMVYSLSKQSNMAGYRAAWLAGDPQIITPMI
;
A
#
# COMPACT_ATOMS: atom_id res chain seq x y z
N MET A 1 -19.41 -22.20 -16.10
CA MET A 1 -18.52 -21.03 -16.16
C MET A 1 -18.26 -20.67 -14.70
N ALA A 2 -17.07 -20.91 -14.19
CA ALA A 2 -16.71 -20.54 -12.81
C ALA A 2 -16.31 -19.06 -12.81
N PHE A 3 -16.93 -18.25 -11.98
CA PHE A 3 -16.54 -16.87 -11.76
C PHE A 3 -15.44 -16.84 -10.66
N TYR A 4 -14.52 -15.91 -10.74
CA TYR A 4 -13.50 -15.69 -9.69
C TYR A 4 -14.12 -15.47 -8.30
N THR A 5 -15.36 -14.98 -8.25
CA THR A 5 -16.11 -14.78 -7.02
C THR A 5 -16.21 -16.02 -6.13
N ASP A 6 -16.17 -17.23 -6.72
CA ASP A 6 -16.27 -18.48 -5.96
C ASP A 6 -14.96 -18.82 -5.20
N SER A 7 -13.85 -18.17 -5.56
CA SER A 7 -12.53 -18.38 -4.95
C SER A 7 -12.09 -17.24 -4.03
N LEU A 8 -12.82 -16.12 -4.02
CA LEU A 8 -12.50 -14.98 -3.17
C LEU A 8 -13.16 -15.12 -1.79
N PRO A 9 -12.53 -14.61 -0.72
CA PRO A 9 -13.16 -14.56 0.59
C PRO A 9 -14.34 -13.57 0.57
N ASP A 10 -15.31 -13.80 1.46
CA ASP A 10 -16.38 -12.84 1.70
C ASP A 10 -15.79 -11.48 2.10
N PHE A 11 -16.39 -10.42 1.57
CA PHE A 11 -15.91 -9.08 1.90
C PHE A 11 -16.28 -8.74 3.35
N PRO A 12 -15.30 -8.48 4.23
CA PRO A 12 -15.57 -8.38 5.67
C PRO A 12 -16.62 -7.34 6.06
N TRP A 13 -16.74 -6.25 5.28
CA TRP A 13 -17.73 -5.19 5.55
C TRP A 13 -19.17 -5.62 5.28
N ASP A 14 -19.40 -6.64 4.46
CA ASP A 14 -20.74 -7.18 4.23
C ASP A 14 -21.29 -7.87 5.47
N THR A 15 -20.42 -8.39 6.34
CA THR A 15 -20.78 -8.95 7.63
C THR A 15 -21.36 -7.92 8.60
N LEU A 16 -21.11 -6.62 8.37
CA LEU A 16 -21.58 -5.52 9.20
C LEU A 16 -23.02 -5.07 8.84
N VAL A 17 -23.56 -5.50 7.69
CA VAL A 17 -24.91 -5.09 7.24
C VAL A 17 -25.97 -5.31 8.31
N PRO A 18 -26.12 -6.51 8.93
CA PRO A 18 -27.13 -6.73 9.97
C PRO A 18 -26.96 -5.82 11.20
N ALA A 19 -25.70 -5.51 11.55
CA ALA A 19 -25.40 -4.62 12.68
C ALA A 19 -25.77 -3.16 12.35
N ARG A 20 -25.50 -2.71 11.14
CA ARG A 20 -25.89 -1.38 10.64
C ARG A 20 -27.41 -1.22 10.58
N ASP A 21 -28.12 -2.23 10.05
CA ASP A 21 -29.58 -2.22 9.97
C ASP A 21 -30.21 -2.13 11.37
N ARG A 22 -29.65 -2.84 12.35
CA ARG A 22 -30.08 -2.75 13.75
C ARG A 22 -29.78 -1.38 14.35
N ALA A 23 -28.60 -0.84 14.12
CA ALA A 23 -28.20 0.47 14.64
C ALA A 23 -29.05 1.61 14.05
N ALA A 24 -29.41 1.52 12.76
CA ALA A 24 -30.26 2.48 12.06
C ALA A 24 -31.67 2.61 12.67
N GLN A 25 -32.13 1.63 13.45
CA GLN A 25 -33.41 1.69 14.15
C GLN A 25 -33.38 2.57 15.40
N TYR A 26 -32.21 3.01 15.84
CA TYR A 26 -32.08 3.86 17.02
C TYR A 26 -32.59 5.29 16.73
N PRO A 27 -33.57 5.83 17.53
CA PRO A 27 -34.26 7.08 17.18
C PRO A 27 -33.34 8.33 17.16
N HIS A 28 -32.20 8.29 17.83
CA HIS A 28 -31.29 9.44 17.94
C HIS A 28 -30.12 9.39 16.95
N GLY A 29 -30.18 8.50 15.97
CA GLY A 29 -29.16 8.35 14.93
C GLY A 29 -28.02 7.41 15.31
N VAL A 30 -27.06 7.25 14.41
CA VAL A 30 -25.91 6.34 14.52
C VAL A 30 -24.62 7.15 14.39
N CYS A 31 -23.67 6.88 15.28
CA CYS A 31 -22.29 7.26 15.08
C CYS A 31 -21.56 6.09 14.41
N ASP A 32 -21.34 6.17 13.09
CA ASP A 32 -20.67 5.10 12.33
C ASP A 32 -19.16 5.22 12.44
N LEU A 33 -18.54 4.28 13.14
CA LEU A 33 -17.09 4.18 13.32
C LEU A 33 -16.51 2.95 12.59
N THR A 34 -17.24 2.37 11.65
CA THR A 34 -16.89 1.10 11.00
C THR A 34 -15.77 1.25 9.96
N ILE A 35 -15.67 2.40 9.30
CA ILE A 35 -14.67 2.65 8.26
C ILE A 35 -14.01 4.00 8.51
N GLY A 36 -12.69 3.99 8.74
CA GLY A 36 -11.90 5.21 8.88
C GLY A 36 -11.81 5.97 7.56
N THR A 37 -12.55 7.07 7.46
CA THR A 37 -12.52 7.99 6.31
C THR A 37 -12.17 9.38 6.82
N PRO A 38 -11.26 10.14 6.13
CA PRO A 38 -11.04 11.53 6.45
C PRO A 38 -12.36 12.31 6.43
N VAL A 39 -12.60 13.12 7.47
CA VAL A 39 -13.83 13.91 7.61
C VAL A 39 -13.62 15.40 7.33
N ASP A 40 -12.36 15.84 7.35
CA ASP A 40 -12.01 17.22 7.04
C ASP A 40 -12.07 17.47 5.53
N ASP A 41 -12.29 18.72 5.17
CA ASP A 41 -12.29 19.11 3.76
C ASP A 41 -10.94 18.87 3.10
N THR A 42 -10.96 18.51 1.82
CA THR A 42 -9.76 18.55 1.00
C THR A 42 -9.19 19.98 0.96
N PRO A 43 -7.87 20.17 1.18
CA PRO A 43 -7.25 21.49 1.21
C PRO A 43 -7.61 22.34 -0.02
N GLY A 44 -7.85 23.66 0.20
CA GLY A 44 -8.24 24.60 -0.86
C GLY A 44 -7.27 24.57 -2.05
N ILE A 45 -5.95 24.56 -1.78
CA ILE A 45 -4.92 24.51 -2.82
C ILE A 45 -5.07 23.31 -3.77
N VAL A 46 -5.53 22.16 -3.26
CA VAL A 46 -5.76 20.97 -4.09
C VAL A 46 -6.99 21.15 -4.97
N ARG A 47 -8.07 21.70 -4.38
CA ARG A 47 -9.32 21.96 -5.12
C ARG A 47 -9.12 23.00 -6.22
N ASP A 48 -8.35 24.04 -5.95
CA ASP A 48 -8.03 25.10 -6.91
C ASP A 48 -7.17 24.54 -8.06
N ALA A 49 -6.12 23.77 -7.75
CA ALA A 49 -5.29 23.13 -8.76
C ALA A 49 -6.09 22.15 -9.65
N LEU A 50 -7.04 21.40 -9.07
CA LEU A 50 -7.91 20.53 -9.85
C LEU A 50 -8.84 21.32 -10.76
N ALA A 51 -9.40 22.44 -10.28
CA ALA A 51 -10.24 23.32 -11.09
C ALA A 51 -9.47 23.91 -12.27
N GLU A 52 -8.24 24.38 -12.07
CA GLU A 52 -7.35 24.85 -13.14
C GLU A 52 -7.04 23.75 -14.17
N ALA A 53 -6.81 22.52 -13.72
CA ALA A 53 -6.49 21.37 -14.56
C ALA A 53 -7.74 20.70 -15.20
N SER A 54 -8.95 21.22 -14.95
CA SER A 54 -10.21 20.55 -15.38
C SER A 54 -10.38 20.44 -16.89
N ASN A 55 -9.69 21.25 -17.70
CA ASN A 55 -9.71 21.16 -19.17
C ASN A 55 -8.67 20.13 -19.69
N ALA A 56 -8.68 18.94 -19.15
CA ALA A 56 -7.79 17.86 -19.52
C ALA A 56 -8.46 16.92 -20.54
N HIS A 57 -8.50 17.33 -21.82
CA HIS A 57 -9.17 16.58 -22.90
C HIS A 57 -8.31 15.48 -23.53
N GLY A 58 -7.01 15.42 -23.22
CA GLY A 58 -6.08 14.40 -23.72
C GLY A 58 -5.95 13.20 -22.79
N TYR A 59 -5.54 12.05 -23.33
CA TYR A 59 -5.23 10.89 -22.51
C TYR A 59 -3.98 11.15 -21.66
N PRO A 60 -3.97 10.75 -20.38
CA PRO A 60 -2.77 10.85 -19.55
C PRO A 60 -1.70 9.85 -19.99
N VAL A 61 -0.44 10.18 -19.74
CA VAL A 61 0.67 9.23 -19.92
C VAL A 61 0.64 8.23 -18.77
N VAL A 62 0.79 6.93 -19.07
CA VAL A 62 0.74 5.85 -18.07
C VAL A 62 1.73 6.10 -16.92
N VAL A 63 2.96 6.50 -17.26
CA VAL A 63 4.02 6.77 -16.28
C VAL A 63 3.83 8.09 -15.52
N GLY A 64 2.79 8.85 -15.80
CA GLY A 64 2.58 10.20 -15.28
C GLY A 64 3.50 11.24 -15.95
N THR A 65 3.27 12.53 -15.66
CA THR A 65 4.13 13.61 -16.18
C THR A 65 5.48 13.62 -15.48
N GLY A 66 6.51 14.18 -16.13
CA GLY A 66 7.82 14.38 -15.51
C GLY A 66 7.75 15.26 -14.25
N GLU A 67 6.89 16.28 -14.28
CA GLU A 67 6.66 17.20 -13.16
C GLU A 67 6.04 16.47 -11.96
N LEU A 68 5.04 15.60 -12.17
CA LEU A 68 4.44 14.80 -11.10
C LEU A 68 5.46 13.87 -10.47
N ARG A 69 6.25 13.15 -11.28
CA ARG A 69 7.28 12.25 -10.73
C ARG A 69 8.37 13.01 -9.99
N ALA A 70 8.79 14.19 -10.49
CA ALA A 70 9.76 15.04 -9.80
C ALA A 70 9.21 15.55 -8.46
N ALA A 71 7.94 15.96 -8.40
CA ALA A 71 7.30 16.38 -7.15
C ALA A 71 7.20 15.23 -6.14
N ILE A 72 6.88 14.01 -6.58
CA ILE A 72 6.88 12.81 -5.73
C ILE A 72 8.30 12.52 -5.22
N ALA A 73 9.31 12.53 -6.10
CA ALA A 73 10.70 12.28 -5.71
C ALA A 73 11.20 13.31 -4.67
N ASP A 74 10.92 14.59 -4.89
CA ASP A 74 11.27 15.66 -3.96
C ASP A 74 10.58 15.49 -2.59
N TRP A 75 9.30 15.12 -2.59
CA TRP A 75 8.58 14.81 -1.36
C TRP A 75 9.19 13.61 -0.63
N MET A 76 9.48 12.51 -1.35
CA MET A 76 10.10 11.31 -0.77
C MET A 76 11.48 11.63 -0.17
N ALA A 77 12.28 12.44 -0.84
CA ALA A 77 13.58 12.85 -0.32
C ALA A 77 13.47 13.64 0.99
N ARG A 78 12.55 14.62 1.02
CA ARG A 78 12.37 15.49 2.20
C ARG A 78 11.66 14.84 3.37
N GLN A 79 10.66 14.00 3.10
CA GLN A 79 9.78 13.47 4.15
C GLN A 79 10.07 12.02 4.51
N ARG A 80 10.70 11.25 3.60
CA ARG A 80 10.87 9.80 3.78
C ARG A 80 12.33 9.35 3.78
N GLY A 81 13.29 10.28 3.58
CA GLY A 81 14.72 9.96 3.55
C GLY A 81 15.12 9.05 2.37
N ILE A 82 14.43 9.21 1.23
CA ILE A 82 14.67 8.44 0.01
C ILE A 82 15.34 9.39 -0.98
N THR A 83 16.66 9.36 -1.06
CA THR A 83 17.46 10.21 -1.97
C THR A 83 18.16 9.41 -3.06
N SER A 84 18.29 8.11 -2.87
CA SER A 84 18.82 7.19 -3.88
C SER A 84 17.86 7.02 -5.06
N PRO A 85 18.37 6.71 -6.25
CA PRO A 85 17.53 6.56 -7.44
C PRO A 85 16.52 5.40 -7.31
N VAL A 86 15.24 5.70 -7.50
CA VAL A 86 14.14 4.73 -7.54
C VAL A 86 13.23 5.01 -8.74
N ALA A 87 12.55 3.99 -9.24
CA ALA A 87 11.44 4.21 -10.17
C ALA A 87 10.19 4.70 -9.43
N ILE A 88 9.39 5.51 -10.11
CA ILE A 88 8.13 6.05 -9.56
C ILE A 88 7.03 5.85 -10.61
N LEU A 89 5.96 5.20 -10.20
CA LEU A 89 4.76 4.98 -11.01
C LEU A 89 3.54 5.52 -10.28
N PRO A 90 2.95 6.66 -10.70
CA PRO A 90 1.67 7.12 -10.20
C PRO A 90 0.56 6.10 -10.47
N THR A 91 -0.37 5.94 -9.50
CA THR A 91 -1.42 4.94 -9.56
C THR A 91 -2.79 5.52 -9.19
N ILE A 92 -3.86 4.86 -9.63
CA ILE A 92 -5.24 5.24 -9.34
C ILE A 92 -5.65 4.68 -7.97
N GLY A 93 -5.03 5.20 -6.91
CA GLY A 93 -5.19 4.72 -5.54
C GLY A 93 -4.27 3.54 -5.19
N SER A 94 -3.95 3.41 -3.89
CA SER A 94 -3.11 2.32 -3.40
C SER A 94 -3.84 0.97 -3.38
N LYS A 95 -5.15 0.96 -3.08
CA LYS A 95 -5.94 -0.28 -3.02
C LYS A 95 -5.89 -1.07 -4.32
N GLU A 96 -6.07 -0.39 -5.44
CA GLU A 96 -6.03 -0.99 -6.77
C GLU A 96 -4.64 -1.56 -7.08
N MET A 97 -3.60 -0.82 -6.73
CA MET A 97 -2.21 -1.30 -6.89
C MET A 97 -1.93 -2.51 -6.01
N VAL A 98 -2.34 -2.49 -4.73
CA VAL A 98 -2.20 -3.65 -3.84
C VAL A 98 -2.90 -4.88 -4.41
N GLY A 99 -4.11 -4.73 -4.93
CA GLY A 99 -4.86 -5.85 -5.53
C GLY A 99 -4.29 -6.38 -6.84
N LEU A 100 -3.65 -5.50 -7.63
CA LEU A 100 -3.15 -5.85 -8.96
C LEU A 100 -1.67 -6.23 -8.98
N LEU A 101 -0.86 -5.77 -8.05
CA LEU A 101 0.59 -5.96 -8.05
C LEU A 101 1.01 -7.42 -8.25
N PRO A 102 0.41 -8.41 -7.56
CA PRO A 102 0.79 -9.81 -7.78
C PRO A 102 0.58 -10.26 -9.23
N SER A 103 -0.52 -9.86 -9.86
CA SER A 103 -0.81 -10.18 -11.26
C SER A 103 0.12 -9.45 -12.23
N LEU A 104 0.45 -8.19 -11.96
CA LEU A 104 1.39 -7.39 -12.76
C LEU A 104 2.81 -7.96 -12.71
N MET A 105 3.19 -8.57 -11.58
CA MET A 105 4.46 -9.28 -11.43
C MET A 105 4.47 -10.67 -12.07
N GLY A 106 3.35 -11.12 -12.64
CA GLY A 106 3.23 -12.41 -13.31
C GLY A 106 3.14 -13.60 -12.36
N PHE A 107 2.82 -13.38 -11.08
CA PHE A 107 2.62 -14.46 -10.12
C PHE A 107 1.38 -15.30 -10.47
N GLY A 108 1.38 -16.55 -10.05
CA GLY A 108 0.35 -17.53 -10.36
C GLY A 108 0.34 -18.69 -9.38
N SER A 109 -0.19 -19.85 -9.79
CA SER A 109 -0.48 -20.99 -8.89
C SER A 109 0.74 -21.61 -8.20
N SER A 110 1.94 -21.37 -8.71
CA SER A 110 3.19 -21.80 -8.07
C SER A 110 3.76 -20.77 -7.10
N SER A 111 3.19 -19.54 -7.08
CA SER A 111 3.71 -18.43 -6.28
C SER A 111 3.09 -18.37 -4.90
N ARG A 112 3.87 -17.91 -3.92
CA ARG A 112 3.48 -17.76 -2.53
C ARG A 112 3.62 -16.30 -2.09
N ILE A 113 2.52 -15.71 -1.63
CA ILE A 113 2.47 -14.29 -1.26
C ILE A 113 2.20 -14.16 0.24
N GLY A 114 3.22 -13.70 0.95
CA GLY A 114 3.15 -13.40 2.36
C GLY A 114 2.48 -12.06 2.63
N PHE A 115 1.71 -11.96 3.71
CA PHE A 115 1.16 -10.71 4.23
C PHE A 115 0.86 -10.83 5.73
N PRO A 116 0.77 -9.70 6.47
CA PRO A 116 0.56 -9.72 7.91
C PRO A 116 -0.69 -10.52 8.31
N ASN A 117 -0.60 -11.30 9.38
CA ASN A 117 -1.72 -12.09 9.92
C ASN A 117 -2.89 -11.22 10.42
N VAL A 118 -2.61 -9.95 10.76
CA VAL A 118 -3.61 -8.92 11.02
C VAL A 118 -3.46 -7.86 9.94
N ALA A 119 -4.32 -7.87 8.93
CA ALA A 119 -4.08 -7.13 7.71
C ALA A 119 -5.35 -6.60 7.03
N TYR A 120 -5.12 -5.64 6.15
CA TYR A 120 -6.13 -5.18 5.21
C TYR A 120 -6.46 -6.30 4.21
N PRO A 121 -7.75 -6.64 4.00
CA PRO A 121 -8.16 -7.84 3.24
C PRO A 121 -7.67 -7.88 1.80
N THR A 122 -7.32 -6.74 1.22
CA THR A 122 -6.93 -6.66 -0.19
C THR A 122 -5.63 -7.40 -0.51
N TYR A 123 -4.74 -7.63 0.47
CA TYR A 123 -3.53 -8.43 0.24
C TYR A 123 -3.88 -9.88 -0.10
N ASP A 124 -4.79 -10.51 0.66
CA ASP A 124 -5.31 -11.86 0.38
C ASP A 124 -6.05 -11.90 -0.96
N VAL A 125 -6.93 -10.93 -1.20
CA VAL A 125 -7.68 -10.84 -2.47
C VAL A 125 -6.73 -10.71 -3.66
N GLY A 126 -5.71 -9.86 -3.58
CA GLY A 126 -4.72 -9.69 -4.65
C GLY A 126 -3.94 -10.96 -4.95
N ALA A 127 -3.51 -11.70 -3.92
CA ALA A 127 -2.86 -12.99 -4.08
C ALA A 127 -3.76 -13.99 -4.81
N ARG A 128 -5.03 -14.11 -4.40
CA ARG A 128 -6.02 -15.02 -5.03
C ARG A 128 -6.37 -14.62 -6.44
N LEU A 129 -6.50 -13.32 -6.74
CA LEU A 129 -6.75 -12.83 -8.09
C LEU A 129 -5.62 -13.19 -9.05
N ALA A 130 -4.38 -13.20 -8.58
CA ALA A 130 -3.23 -13.69 -9.34
C ALA A 130 -3.19 -15.23 -9.46
N GLY A 131 -4.05 -15.94 -8.74
CA GLY A 131 -4.03 -17.40 -8.63
C GLY A 131 -2.93 -17.92 -7.71
N ALA A 132 -2.26 -17.04 -6.96
CA ALA A 132 -1.17 -17.38 -6.06
C ALA A 132 -1.70 -17.88 -4.69
N GLN A 133 -0.82 -18.52 -3.92
CA GLN A 133 -1.11 -19.01 -2.58
C GLN A 133 -0.88 -17.89 -1.55
N PRO A 134 -1.93 -17.44 -0.81
CA PRO A 134 -1.78 -16.50 0.29
C PRO A 134 -1.16 -17.18 1.51
N VAL A 135 -0.22 -16.50 2.19
CA VAL A 135 0.50 -16.98 3.36
C VAL A 135 0.45 -15.92 4.47
N LEU A 136 -0.08 -16.29 5.63
CA LEU A 136 -0.12 -15.39 6.79
C LEU A 136 1.25 -15.35 7.47
N ILE A 137 1.74 -14.14 7.72
CA ILE A 137 3.04 -13.89 8.37
C ILE A 137 2.81 -13.10 9.66
N ASP A 138 3.41 -13.55 10.73
CA ASP A 138 3.53 -12.74 11.95
C ASP A 138 4.70 -11.76 11.77
N THR A 139 4.38 -10.52 11.42
CA THR A 139 5.37 -9.48 11.16
C THR A 139 6.03 -8.92 12.42
N ASP A 140 5.57 -9.33 13.61
CA ASP A 140 6.20 -9.03 14.90
C ASP A 140 7.26 -10.08 15.29
N ALA A 141 7.23 -11.25 14.64
CA ALA A 141 8.20 -12.30 14.86
C ALA A 141 9.53 -12.03 14.14
N ASP A 142 10.59 -12.69 14.60
CA ASP A 142 11.90 -12.65 13.94
C ASP A 142 11.79 -13.15 12.49
N PRO A 143 12.23 -12.38 11.47
CA PRO A 143 12.22 -12.84 10.09
C PRO A 143 12.90 -14.19 9.84
N ALA A 144 13.86 -14.58 10.67
CA ALA A 144 14.50 -15.90 10.58
C ALA A 144 13.53 -17.07 10.79
N THR A 145 12.33 -16.81 11.35
CA THR A 145 11.28 -17.84 11.55
C THR A 145 10.27 -17.90 10.41
N TRP A 146 10.35 -17.00 9.42
CA TRP A 146 9.39 -16.92 8.33
C TRP A 146 9.67 -17.99 7.25
N PRO A 147 8.63 -18.35 6.45
CA PRO A 147 8.84 -19.19 5.27
C PRO A 147 9.81 -18.55 4.29
N THR A 148 10.80 -19.29 3.83
CA THR A 148 11.86 -18.79 2.94
C THR A 148 11.53 -18.94 1.45
N ASP A 149 10.37 -19.50 1.13
CA ASP A 149 9.88 -19.79 -0.22
C ASP A 149 8.74 -18.86 -0.65
N LEU A 150 8.76 -17.61 -0.16
CA LEU A 150 7.85 -16.56 -0.60
C LEU A 150 8.40 -15.90 -1.88
N ASP A 151 7.51 -15.54 -2.80
CA ASP A 151 7.85 -14.71 -3.97
C ASP A 151 7.65 -13.22 -3.68
N LEU A 152 6.64 -12.90 -2.85
CA LEU A 152 6.32 -11.54 -2.43
C LEU A 152 5.95 -11.54 -0.95
N LEU A 153 6.42 -10.55 -0.22
CA LEU A 153 5.99 -10.23 1.15
C LEU A 153 5.39 -8.83 1.19
N TRP A 154 4.12 -8.73 1.56
CA TRP A 154 3.49 -7.47 1.92
C TRP A 154 3.82 -7.08 3.35
N LEU A 155 4.21 -5.84 3.54
CA LEU A 155 4.23 -5.17 4.84
C LEU A 155 3.16 -4.07 4.84
N ASN A 156 2.68 -3.69 6.03
CA ASN A 156 1.82 -2.53 6.22
C ASN A 156 2.25 -1.81 7.50
N SER A 157 2.93 -0.68 7.34
CA SER A 157 3.47 0.07 8.46
C SER A 157 3.36 1.58 8.24
N PRO A 158 2.54 2.26 9.07
CA PRO A 158 1.69 1.78 10.15
C PRO A 158 0.59 0.84 9.68
N GLY A 159 0.30 -0.19 10.47
CA GLY A 159 -0.61 -1.27 10.12
C GLY A 159 -2.09 -0.90 10.20
N ASN A 160 -2.90 -1.45 9.30
CA ASN A 160 -4.35 -1.43 9.39
C ASN A 160 -4.85 -2.87 9.61
N PRO A 161 -5.55 -3.17 10.74
CA PRO A 161 -6.20 -2.24 11.67
C PRO A 161 -5.44 -1.95 12.98
N ASN A 162 -4.27 -2.53 13.22
CA ASN A 162 -3.65 -2.57 14.55
C ASN A 162 -2.80 -1.32 14.89
N GLY A 163 -2.49 -0.47 13.89
CA GLY A 163 -1.65 0.72 14.09
C GLY A 163 -0.17 0.41 14.39
N HIS A 164 0.26 -0.85 14.26
CA HIS A 164 1.64 -1.23 14.53
C HIS A 164 2.62 -0.54 13.57
N VAL A 165 3.74 -0.05 14.10
CA VAL A 165 4.80 0.61 13.34
C VAL A 165 6.07 -0.22 13.42
N LEU A 166 6.54 -0.69 12.26
CA LEU A 166 7.84 -1.36 12.15
C LEU A 166 8.97 -0.32 12.27
N GLY A 167 9.83 -0.50 13.26
CA GLY A 167 10.98 0.36 13.46
C GLY A 167 12.10 0.11 12.44
N ARG A 168 13.05 1.08 12.32
CA ARG A 168 14.19 0.98 11.38
C ARG A 168 14.98 -0.32 11.52
N GLY A 169 15.21 -0.79 12.76
CA GLY A 169 15.92 -2.05 13.02
C GLY A 169 15.19 -3.27 12.49
N GLN A 170 13.87 -3.30 12.66
CA GLN A 170 13.01 -4.38 12.14
C GLN A 170 13.00 -4.36 10.59
N LEU A 171 12.82 -3.18 9.98
CA LEU A 171 12.84 -3.07 8.51
C LEU A 171 14.19 -3.49 7.93
N ARG A 172 15.33 -3.11 8.54
CA ARG A 172 16.66 -3.57 8.11
C ARG A 172 16.79 -5.10 8.20
N ALA A 173 16.29 -5.71 9.27
CA ALA A 173 16.31 -7.16 9.40
C ALA A 173 15.43 -7.85 8.33
N ILE A 174 14.28 -7.27 8.02
CA ILE A 174 13.39 -7.75 6.94
C ILE A 174 14.07 -7.61 5.57
N VAL A 175 14.72 -6.47 5.28
CA VAL A 175 15.47 -6.26 4.03
C VAL A 175 16.60 -7.27 3.89
N ALA A 176 17.36 -7.51 4.96
CA ALA A 176 18.45 -8.51 4.94
C ALA A 176 17.91 -9.91 4.66
N TRP A 177 16.85 -10.31 5.36
CA TRP A 177 16.19 -11.61 5.17
C TRP A 177 15.64 -11.75 3.73
N ALA A 178 14.98 -10.72 3.23
CA ALA A 178 14.40 -10.73 1.88
C ALA A 178 15.48 -10.91 0.79
N ARG A 179 16.60 -10.21 0.92
CA ARG A 179 17.75 -10.33 0.01
C ARG A 179 18.39 -11.72 0.05
N GLU A 180 18.54 -12.30 1.24
CA GLU A 180 19.10 -13.64 1.43
C GLU A 180 18.25 -14.71 0.73
N HIS A 181 16.91 -14.54 0.72
CA HIS A 181 15.98 -15.53 0.18
C HIS A 181 15.40 -15.17 -1.19
N GLY A 182 15.79 -14.02 -1.76
CA GLY A 182 15.30 -13.56 -3.07
C GLY A 182 13.81 -13.18 -3.06
N VAL A 183 13.28 -12.75 -1.92
CA VAL A 183 11.87 -12.37 -1.75
C VAL A 183 11.70 -10.88 -2.09
N VAL A 184 10.72 -10.54 -2.92
CA VAL A 184 10.34 -9.14 -3.12
C VAL A 184 9.52 -8.66 -1.92
N VAL A 185 9.84 -7.47 -1.40
CA VAL A 185 9.07 -6.85 -0.33
C VAL A 185 8.32 -5.62 -0.85
N ALA A 186 6.99 -5.61 -0.67
CA ALA A 186 6.16 -4.45 -0.94
C ALA A 186 5.58 -3.90 0.38
N SER A 187 5.93 -2.67 0.72
CA SER A 187 5.48 -1.99 1.93
C SER A 187 4.37 -0.99 1.62
N ASP A 188 3.18 -1.23 2.16
CA ASP A 188 2.08 -0.26 2.12
C ASP A 188 2.24 0.73 3.27
N GLU A 189 2.63 1.96 2.91
CA GLU A 189 2.98 3.03 3.83
C GLU A 189 1.95 4.16 3.83
N CYS A 190 0.71 3.90 3.42
CA CYS A 190 -0.30 4.95 3.25
C CYS A 190 -0.71 5.65 4.57
N TYR A 191 -0.31 5.15 5.73
CA TYR A 191 -0.53 5.76 7.05
C TYR A 191 0.72 6.41 7.65
N ALA A 192 1.84 6.48 6.92
CA ALA A 192 3.12 6.89 7.48
C ALA A 192 3.14 8.29 8.10
N GLU A 193 2.34 9.23 7.58
CA GLU A 193 2.23 10.60 8.12
C GLU A 193 1.20 10.71 9.27
N LEU A 194 0.53 9.62 9.66
CA LEU A 194 -0.45 9.60 10.74
C LEU A 194 0.12 9.04 12.05
N CYS A 195 1.41 9.18 12.25
CA CYS A 195 2.05 8.76 13.49
C CYS A 195 1.73 9.71 14.64
N TRP A 196 1.29 9.14 15.76
CA TRP A 196 1.01 9.84 17.00
C TRP A 196 2.21 9.72 17.93
N GLN A 197 2.31 10.58 18.93
CA GLN A 197 3.32 10.51 19.98
C GLN A 197 4.78 10.69 19.51
N GLY A 198 5.00 11.37 18.39
CA GLY A 198 6.35 11.66 17.89
C GLY A 198 7.11 10.43 17.37
N SER A 199 6.44 9.29 17.18
CA SER A 199 7.02 8.14 16.49
C SER A 199 7.12 8.42 14.99
N GLU A 200 8.24 8.03 14.37
CA GLU A 200 8.37 8.02 12.93
C GLU A 200 7.97 6.64 12.40
N ALA A 201 7.31 6.61 11.23
CA ALA A 201 7.14 5.38 10.44
C ALA A 201 8.17 5.39 9.30
N PRO A 202 9.31 4.74 9.43
CA PRO A 202 10.34 4.73 8.39
C PRO A 202 9.83 4.01 7.14
N SER A 203 10.37 4.40 5.96
CA SER A 203 10.09 3.70 4.71
C SER A 203 11.00 2.48 4.54
N ILE A 204 10.49 1.42 3.90
CA ILE A 204 11.31 0.25 3.55
C ILE A 204 12.43 0.60 2.57
N ILE A 205 12.22 1.61 1.71
CA ILE A 205 13.20 2.10 0.73
C ILE A 205 13.91 3.38 1.18
N ALA A 206 13.81 3.77 2.46
CA ALA A 206 14.63 4.86 3.00
C ALA A 206 16.12 4.49 2.94
N ASP A 207 16.98 5.43 2.58
CA ASP A 207 18.42 5.18 2.35
C ASP A 207 19.10 4.56 3.57
N ASP A 208 18.68 4.95 4.76
CA ASP A 208 19.21 4.41 6.02
C ASP A 208 18.58 3.06 6.43
N VAL A 209 17.59 2.57 5.70
CA VAL A 209 16.98 1.23 5.90
C VAL A 209 17.53 0.23 4.89
N CYS A 210 17.60 0.60 3.63
CA CYS A 210 18.01 -0.30 2.54
C CYS A 210 19.45 -0.07 2.05
N ASP A 211 20.24 0.76 2.74
CA ASP A 211 21.61 1.15 2.36
C ASP A 211 21.69 1.82 0.97
N GLY A 212 20.62 2.57 0.61
CA GLY A 212 20.47 3.23 -0.69
C GLY A 212 20.24 2.30 -1.88
N ASP A 213 20.00 1.01 -1.64
CA ASP A 213 19.73 0.00 -2.66
C ASP A 213 18.29 -0.51 -2.52
N ALA A 214 17.40 -0.09 -3.41
CA ALA A 214 16.01 -0.51 -3.42
C ALA A 214 15.76 -1.81 -4.22
N SER A 215 16.79 -2.57 -4.60
CA SER A 215 16.62 -3.83 -5.32
C SER A 215 15.72 -4.80 -4.55
N GLY A 216 14.67 -5.30 -5.21
CA GLY A 216 13.65 -6.17 -4.61
C GLY A 216 12.67 -5.46 -3.66
N LEU A 217 12.74 -4.13 -3.49
CA LEU A 217 11.92 -3.39 -2.54
C LEU A 217 10.97 -2.43 -3.25
N LEU A 218 9.73 -2.39 -2.77
CA LEU A 218 8.66 -1.52 -3.28
C LEU A 218 7.97 -0.79 -2.11
N MET A 219 7.65 0.47 -2.31
CA MET A 219 6.82 1.29 -1.43
C MET A 219 5.52 1.65 -2.15
N VAL A 220 4.38 1.36 -1.56
CA VAL A 220 3.06 1.86 -1.98
C VAL A 220 2.66 3.01 -1.08
N TYR A 221 2.32 4.15 -1.65
CA TYR A 221 1.94 5.33 -0.90
C TYR A 221 0.70 6.01 -1.47
N SER A 222 -0.07 6.70 -0.62
CA SER A 222 -1.33 7.33 -1.01
C SER A 222 -1.56 8.65 -0.29
N LEU A 223 -2.11 9.64 -1.00
CA LEU A 223 -2.59 10.91 -0.43
C LEU A 223 -3.97 10.79 0.23
N SER A 224 -4.59 9.61 0.18
CA SER A 224 -5.95 9.39 0.69
C SER A 224 -6.11 9.76 2.17
N LYS A 225 -5.08 9.48 2.99
CA LYS A 225 -5.14 9.64 4.45
C LYS A 225 -4.49 10.94 4.91
N GLN A 226 -3.23 11.18 4.52
CA GLN A 226 -2.50 12.38 4.96
C GLN A 226 -3.09 13.70 4.46
N SER A 227 -3.78 13.69 3.29
CA SER A 227 -4.17 14.92 2.59
C SER A 227 -5.68 15.05 2.37
N ASN A 228 -6.50 14.22 3.02
CA ASN A 228 -7.95 14.18 2.87
C ASN A 228 -8.39 14.01 1.39
N MET A 229 -7.64 13.22 0.62
CA MET A 229 -7.82 13.04 -0.81
C MET A 229 -8.30 11.63 -1.18
N ALA A 230 -9.03 10.95 -0.30
CA ALA A 230 -9.45 9.56 -0.55
C ALA A 230 -10.27 9.41 -1.86
N GLY A 231 -11.12 10.38 -2.18
CA GLY A 231 -11.93 10.42 -3.40
C GLY A 231 -11.15 10.74 -4.68
N TYR A 232 -9.95 11.31 -4.57
CA TYR A 232 -9.14 11.73 -5.73
C TYR A 232 -8.36 10.59 -6.36
N ARG A 233 -8.24 9.46 -5.68
CA ARG A 233 -7.52 8.27 -6.16
C ARG A 233 -6.06 8.56 -6.53
N ALA A 234 -5.36 9.36 -5.72
CA ALA A 234 -3.97 9.77 -5.93
C ALA A 234 -3.03 8.93 -5.05
N ALA A 235 -2.18 8.13 -5.69
CA ALA A 235 -1.21 7.24 -5.06
C ALA A 235 -0.02 6.98 -5.99
N TRP A 236 1.00 6.30 -5.50
CA TRP A 236 2.12 5.85 -6.32
C TRP A 236 2.78 4.59 -5.77
N LEU A 237 3.44 3.88 -6.66
CA LEU A 237 4.40 2.82 -6.37
C LEU A 237 5.80 3.40 -6.58
N ALA A 238 6.73 3.17 -5.67
CA ALA A 238 8.13 3.55 -5.83
C ALA A 238 9.05 2.42 -5.37
N GLY A 239 10.26 2.32 -5.94
CA GLY A 239 11.23 1.32 -5.54
C GLY A 239 12.05 0.80 -6.70
N ASP A 240 12.29 -0.51 -6.73
CA ASP A 240 13.15 -1.19 -7.70
C ASP A 240 12.76 -0.89 -9.16
N PRO A 241 13.63 -0.24 -9.94
CA PRO A 241 13.37 0.03 -11.34
C PRO A 241 13.21 -1.23 -12.20
N GLN A 242 13.83 -2.36 -11.81
CA GLN A 242 13.73 -3.61 -12.56
C GLN A 242 12.34 -4.24 -12.42
N ILE A 243 11.64 -3.96 -11.33
CA ILE A 243 10.27 -4.43 -11.09
C ILE A 243 9.26 -3.43 -11.68
N ILE A 244 9.44 -2.13 -11.45
CA ILE A 244 8.45 -1.12 -11.81
C ILE A 244 8.42 -0.84 -13.32
N THR A 245 9.58 -0.75 -13.97
CA THR A 245 9.65 -0.38 -15.39
C THR A 245 8.86 -1.33 -16.32
N PRO A 246 8.89 -2.66 -16.12
CA PRO A 246 8.09 -3.57 -16.94
C PRO A 246 6.57 -3.45 -16.76
N MET A 247 6.10 -2.76 -15.70
CA MET A 247 4.66 -2.55 -15.45
C MET A 247 4.08 -1.35 -16.20
N ILE A 248 4.93 -0.53 -16.84
CA ILE A 248 4.56 0.67 -17.60
C ILE A 248 4.23 0.27 -19.04
#